data_20ceb77e497a7faa42bae7b36acce876
#
_entry.id   20ceb77e497a7faa42bae7b36acce876
#
_cell.length_a   1.000
_cell.length_b   1.000
_cell.length_c   1.000
_cell.angle_alpha   90.00
_cell.angle_beta   90.00
_cell.angle_gamma   90.00
#
_symmetry.space_group_name_H-M   'P 1'
#
loop_
_entity.id
_entity.type
_entity.pdbx_description
1 polymer ?
#
loop_
_entity_poly.entity_id
_entity_poly.type
_entity_poly.pdbx_seq_one_letter_code
_entity_poly.pdbx_strand_id
1 'polypeptide(L)'
;MRHPVPWITQYASPSLIEAIAYRGHPRAEDPRWRESGAPDRETYAAWCSRWCGMACFRMALLARDGIAPTLYELAVGCAEYDAYVDGPDRPRGLIYRPFAEYARDKHAMEAEVITELDPAQLAAELDDGHLVIASVSSQIRLPDTEPTRTGGHLVLVTGHADGQVTFHDPAGHTPEAGVATLPMPVFDRFAAHRGVALHL
;
A
#
# COMPACT_ATOMS: atom_id res chain seq x y z
N MET A 1 -20.70 11.27 -2.39
CA MET A 1 -19.63 12.30 -2.44
C MET A 1 -18.38 11.60 -1.91
N ARG A 2 -17.29 11.51 -2.70
CA ARG A 2 -16.05 10.86 -2.25
C ARG A 2 -15.35 11.71 -1.19
N HIS A 3 -14.78 11.07 -0.19
CA HIS A 3 -13.92 11.73 0.79
C HIS A 3 -12.50 11.92 0.21
N PRO A 4 -11.72 12.91 0.69
CA PRO A 4 -10.31 12.98 0.36
C PRO A 4 -9.60 11.68 0.72
N VAL A 5 -8.67 11.21 -0.12
CA VAL A 5 -7.87 10.02 0.20
C VAL A 5 -6.94 10.34 1.36
N PRO A 6 -7.09 9.72 2.54
CA PRO A 6 -6.19 9.96 3.66
C PRO A 6 -4.86 9.24 3.44
N TRP A 7 -3.78 9.73 4.06
CA TRP A 7 -2.55 8.96 4.15
C TRP A 7 -2.58 8.07 5.39
N ILE A 8 -2.46 6.75 5.19
CA ILE A 8 -2.41 5.73 6.24
C ILE A 8 -1.08 5.00 6.16
N THR A 9 -0.39 4.91 7.28
CA THR A 9 0.89 4.21 7.39
C THR A 9 0.69 2.74 7.75
N GLN A 10 1.59 1.88 7.26
CA GLN A 10 1.61 0.46 7.63
C GLN A 10 2.15 0.21 9.05
N TYR A 11 2.87 1.17 9.61
CA TYR A 11 3.32 1.16 11.01
C TYR A 11 2.40 2.05 11.85
N ALA A 12 2.15 1.67 13.10
CA ALA A 12 1.21 2.38 13.95
C ALA A 12 1.71 3.77 14.36
N SER A 13 3.02 3.94 14.55
CA SER A 13 3.66 5.23 14.84
C SER A 13 4.35 5.80 13.61
N PRO A 14 3.78 6.80 12.91
CA PRO A 14 4.43 7.44 11.76
C PRO A 14 5.82 7.99 12.07
N SER A 15 6.03 8.54 13.27
CA SER A 15 7.32 9.08 13.72
C SER A 15 8.43 8.03 13.91
N LEU A 16 8.08 6.74 13.96
CA LEU A 16 9.02 5.63 14.09
C LEU A 16 9.31 4.91 12.77
N ILE A 17 8.68 5.30 11.67
CA ILE A 17 8.86 4.61 10.38
C ILE A 17 10.32 4.56 9.98
N GLU A 18 11.04 5.68 10.06
CA GLU A 18 12.47 5.73 9.73
C GLU A 18 13.30 4.78 10.61
N ALA A 19 13.07 4.81 11.93
CA ALA A 19 13.78 3.97 12.88
C ALA A 19 13.49 2.47 12.64
N ILE A 20 12.23 2.11 12.41
CA ILE A 20 11.81 0.73 12.19
C ILE A 20 12.27 0.23 10.82
N ALA A 21 12.03 1.00 9.76
CA ALA A 21 12.25 0.54 8.39
C ALA A 21 13.73 0.53 7.98
N TYR A 22 14.55 1.46 8.54
CA TYR A 22 15.91 1.68 8.07
C TYR A 22 16.99 1.52 9.14
N ARG A 23 16.65 1.63 10.44
CA ARG A 23 17.64 1.64 11.52
C ARG A 23 17.52 0.44 12.46
N GLY A 24 16.65 -0.53 12.16
CA GLY A 24 16.52 -1.78 12.93
C GLY A 24 15.84 -1.62 14.29
N HIS A 25 15.08 -0.53 14.52
CA HIS A 25 14.28 -0.39 15.74
C HIS A 25 13.27 -1.55 15.84
N PRO A 26 13.18 -2.22 17.02
CA PRO A 26 12.29 -3.37 17.17
C PRO A 26 10.81 -2.97 16.96
N ARG A 27 10.13 -3.63 16.05
CA ARG A 27 8.71 -3.36 15.73
C ARG A 27 7.79 -3.54 16.95
N ALA A 28 8.08 -4.51 17.80
CA ALA A 28 7.34 -4.76 19.04
C ALA A 28 7.40 -3.62 20.06
N GLU A 29 8.34 -2.69 19.89
CA GLU A 29 8.49 -1.51 20.74
C GLU A 29 7.66 -0.30 20.28
N ASP A 30 6.93 -0.41 19.15
CA ASP A 30 6.02 0.64 18.69
C ASP A 30 4.94 0.90 19.76
N PRO A 31 4.90 2.09 20.40
CA PRO A 31 3.97 2.35 21.52
C PRO A 31 2.51 2.37 21.09
N ARG A 32 2.23 2.65 19.80
CA ARG A 32 0.88 2.76 19.26
C ARG A 32 0.39 1.47 18.57
N TRP A 33 1.10 0.35 18.74
CA TRP A 33 0.78 -0.91 18.07
C TRP A 33 -0.70 -1.33 18.13
N ARG A 34 -1.40 -0.99 19.23
CA ARG A 34 -2.83 -1.31 19.42
C ARG A 34 -3.74 -0.64 18.40
N GLU A 35 -3.34 0.49 17.86
CA GLU A 35 -4.12 1.21 16.84
C GLU A 35 -4.19 0.47 15.51
N SER A 36 -3.31 -0.50 15.30
CA SER A 36 -3.37 -1.42 14.16
C SER A 36 -4.48 -2.46 14.25
N GLY A 37 -5.09 -2.64 15.44
CA GLY A 37 -6.05 -3.70 15.72
C GLY A 37 -5.44 -5.05 16.07
N ALA A 38 -4.11 -5.20 16.08
CA ALA A 38 -3.44 -6.45 16.43
C ALA A 38 -3.74 -6.85 17.89
N PRO A 39 -3.89 -8.16 18.20
CA PRO A 39 -4.22 -8.63 19.54
C PRO A 39 -3.07 -8.46 20.54
N ASP A 40 -1.83 -8.52 20.07
CA ASP A 40 -0.62 -8.40 20.86
C ASP A 40 0.54 -7.79 20.06
N ARG A 41 1.65 -7.46 20.76
CA ARG A 41 2.84 -6.84 20.15
C ARG A 41 3.59 -7.75 19.19
N GLU A 42 3.62 -9.03 19.48
CA GLU A 42 4.28 -10.07 18.69
C GLU A 42 3.59 -10.21 17.34
N THR A 43 2.27 -10.28 17.35
CA THR A 43 1.44 -10.30 16.13
C THR A 43 1.64 -9.03 15.32
N TYR A 44 1.58 -7.84 15.96
CA TYR A 44 1.87 -6.58 15.29
C TYR A 44 3.27 -6.60 14.63
N ALA A 45 4.30 -6.96 15.38
CA ALA A 45 5.68 -6.97 14.90
C ALA A 45 5.91 -7.96 13.75
N ALA A 46 5.23 -9.09 13.77
CA ALA A 46 5.28 -10.08 12.69
C ALA A 46 4.65 -9.58 11.39
N TRP A 47 3.58 -8.77 11.48
CA TRP A 47 2.77 -8.40 10.35
C TRP A 47 3.01 -6.99 9.79
N CYS A 48 3.33 -5.99 10.62
CA CYS A 48 3.31 -4.57 10.22
C CYS A 48 4.17 -4.25 8.99
N SER A 49 5.27 -4.95 8.78
CA SER A 49 6.13 -4.74 7.60
C SER A 49 5.53 -5.26 6.28
N ARG A 50 4.39 -5.96 6.33
CA ARG A 50 3.71 -6.55 5.17
C ARG A 50 2.39 -5.89 4.87
N TRP A 51 1.96 -4.95 5.69
CA TRP A 51 0.66 -4.29 5.57
C TRP A 51 0.62 -3.14 4.56
N CYS A 52 1.66 -2.93 3.74
CA CYS A 52 1.61 -1.86 2.73
C CYS A 52 0.36 -1.97 1.84
N GLY A 53 0.02 -3.17 1.37
CA GLY A 53 -1.21 -3.39 0.60
C GLY A 53 -2.49 -3.11 1.39
N MET A 54 -2.54 -3.53 2.65
CA MET A 54 -3.71 -3.27 3.51
C MET A 54 -3.83 -1.79 3.87
N ALA A 55 -2.73 -1.07 4.02
CA ALA A 55 -2.76 0.37 4.22
C ALA A 55 -3.28 1.09 2.97
N CYS A 56 -2.85 0.68 1.77
CA CYS A 56 -3.40 1.18 0.51
C CYS A 56 -4.89 0.90 0.40
N PHE A 57 -5.31 -0.32 0.69
CA PHE A 57 -6.73 -0.69 0.63
C PHE A 57 -7.58 0.07 1.66
N ARG A 58 -7.06 0.25 2.88
CA ARG A 58 -7.72 1.05 3.92
C ARG A 58 -7.90 2.50 3.50
N MET A 59 -6.91 3.11 2.85
CA MET A 59 -7.02 4.45 2.29
C MET A 59 -8.15 4.55 1.27
N ALA A 60 -8.27 3.56 0.38
CA ALA A 60 -9.33 3.51 -0.63
C ALA A 60 -10.72 3.35 0.01
N LEU A 61 -10.89 2.46 1.00
CA LEU A 61 -12.14 2.30 1.75
C LEU A 61 -12.54 3.59 2.47
N LEU A 62 -11.59 4.26 3.12
CA LEU A 62 -11.85 5.55 3.77
C LEU A 62 -12.26 6.64 2.77
N ALA A 63 -11.65 6.66 1.59
CA ALA A 63 -12.00 7.61 0.53
C ALA A 63 -13.41 7.36 -0.02
N ARG A 64 -13.83 6.10 -0.13
CA ARG A 64 -15.16 5.71 -0.62
C ARG A 64 -16.24 5.87 0.44
N ASP A 65 -16.02 5.29 1.63
CA ASP A 65 -17.05 5.06 2.63
C ASP A 65 -16.94 5.97 3.88
N GLY A 66 -15.79 6.63 4.07
CA GLY A 66 -15.48 7.41 5.27
C GLY A 66 -15.12 6.56 6.50
N ILE A 67 -15.29 5.24 6.43
CA ILE A 67 -14.96 4.27 7.48
C ILE A 67 -14.23 3.09 6.87
N ALA A 68 -13.36 2.44 7.65
CA ALA A 68 -12.68 1.22 7.25
C ALA A 68 -12.24 0.41 8.48
N PRO A 69 -12.15 -0.93 8.36
CA PRO A 69 -11.55 -1.77 9.40
C PRO A 69 -10.10 -1.39 9.70
N THR A 70 -9.57 -1.89 10.80
CA THR A 70 -8.14 -1.75 11.13
C THR A 70 -7.26 -2.52 10.16
N LEU A 71 -5.95 -2.25 10.16
CA LEU A 71 -5.00 -2.96 9.29
C LEU A 71 -4.96 -4.45 9.57
N TYR A 72 -5.06 -4.83 10.85
CA TYR A 72 -5.06 -6.23 11.26
C TYR A 72 -6.33 -6.95 10.81
N GLU A 73 -7.51 -6.36 11.00
CA GLU A 73 -8.78 -6.93 10.54
C GLU A 73 -8.79 -7.15 9.02
N LEU A 74 -8.30 -6.17 8.25
CA LEU A 74 -8.15 -6.31 6.80
C LEU A 74 -7.17 -7.42 6.44
N ALA A 75 -6.04 -7.52 7.15
CA ALA A 75 -5.04 -8.55 6.88
C ALA A 75 -5.54 -9.96 7.19
N VAL A 76 -6.25 -10.14 8.31
CA VAL A 76 -6.85 -11.43 8.70
C VAL A 76 -7.93 -11.83 7.68
N GLY A 77 -8.86 -10.93 7.36
CA GLY A 77 -9.89 -11.20 6.37
C GLY A 77 -9.31 -11.54 4.99
N CYS A 78 -8.25 -10.84 4.60
CA CYS A 78 -7.55 -11.10 3.34
C CYS A 78 -6.80 -12.45 3.35
N ALA A 79 -6.26 -12.86 4.51
CA ALA A 79 -5.60 -14.16 4.67
C ALA A 79 -6.59 -15.36 4.56
N GLU A 80 -7.87 -15.18 4.92
CA GLU A 80 -8.92 -16.17 4.71
C GLU A 80 -9.18 -16.49 3.23
N TYR A 81 -8.74 -15.59 2.33
CA TYR A 81 -8.78 -15.75 0.88
C TYR A 81 -7.45 -16.23 0.27
N ASP A 82 -6.49 -16.65 1.09
CA ASP A 82 -5.13 -16.99 0.66
C ASP A 82 -4.35 -15.81 0.02
N ALA A 83 -4.76 -14.58 0.30
CA ALA A 83 -4.06 -13.40 -0.21
C ALA A 83 -2.75 -13.10 0.53
N TYR A 84 -2.58 -13.70 1.73
CA TYR A 84 -1.32 -13.78 2.46
C TYR A 84 -1.04 -15.25 2.77
N VAL A 85 0.04 -15.79 2.23
CA VAL A 85 0.44 -17.18 2.44
C VAL A 85 1.75 -17.22 3.22
N ASP A 86 1.77 -17.99 4.30
CA ASP A 86 3.00 -18.28 5.02
C ASP A 86 3.86 -19.28 4.23
N GLY A 87 5.10 -18.93 3.98
CA GLY A 87 6.09 -19.78 3.33
C GLY A 87 7.18 -20.22 4.30
N PRO A 88 7.96 -21.26 3.97
CA PRO A 88 8.98 -21.80 4.86
C PRO A 88 10.05 -20.77 5.29
N ASP A 89 10.25 -19.72 4.51
CA ASP A 89 11.30 -18.74 4.79
C ASP A 89 10.79 -17.34 5.16
N ARG A 90 9.56 -16.98 4.80
CA ARG A 90 8.83 -15.73 5.21
C ARG A 90 7.43 -15.72 4.60
N PRO A 91 6.44 -15.08 5.25
CA PRO A 91 5.16 -14.83 4.60
C PRO A 91 5.37 -13.94 3.39
N ARG A 92 4.78 -14.34 2.28
CA ARG A 92 4.81 -13.56 1.04
C ARG A 92 4.01 -12.28 1.21
N GLY A 93 4.33 -11.25 0.44
CA GLY A 93 3.51 -10.05 0.33
C GLY A 93 2.13 -10.35 -0.27
N LEU A 94 1.33 -9.33 -0.44
CA LEU A 94 -0.05 -9.43 -0.95
C LEU A 94 -0.11 -10.14 -2.31
N ILE A 95 -0.94 -11.17 -2.41
CA ILE A 95 -1.25 -11.90 -3.64
C ILE A 95 -2.51 -11.25 -4.24
N TYR A 96 -2.41 -10.69 -5.44
CA TYR A 96 -3.40 -9.76 -5.98
C TYR A 96 -4.75 -10.40 -6.32
N ARG A 97 -4.78 -11.59 -6.95
CA ARG A 97 -6.05 -12.22 -7.34
C ARG A 97 -6.93 -12.55 -6.13
N PRO A 98 -6.45 -13.28 -5.11
CA PRO A 98 -7.20 -13.50 -3.89
C PRO A 98 -7.58 -12.20 -3.16
N PHE A 99 -6.71 -11.18 -3.19
CA PHE A 99 -7.04 -9.86 -2.65
C PHE A 99 -8.21 -9.21 -3.39
N ALA A 100 -8.24 -9.27 -4.72
CA ALA A 100 -9.34 -8.72 -5.51
C ALA A 100 -10.66 -9.42 -5.20
N GLU A 101 -10.65 -10.74 -5.02
CA GLU A 101 -11.82 -11.51 -4.57
C GLU A 101 -12.29 -11.06 -3.18
N TYR A 102 -11.37 -10.92 -2.23
CA TYR A 102 -11.66 -10.39 -0.89
C TYR A 102 -12.26 -8.98 -0.92
N ALA A 103 -11.68 -8.07 -1.70
CA ALA A 103 -12.15 -6.69 -1.83
C ALA A 103 -13.60 -6.64 -2.34
N ARG A 104 -13.91 -7.44 -3.37
CA ARG A 104 -15.27 -7.55 -3.91
C ARG A 104 -16.24 -8.18 -2.92
N ASP A 105 -15.91 -9.35 -2.38
CA ASP A 105 -16.86 -10.17 -1.63
C ASP A 105 -17.14 -9.62 -0.23
N LYS A 106 -16.16 -9.00 0.43
CA LYS A 106 -16.27 -8.50 1.81
C LYS A 106 -16.51 -7.00 1.90
N HIS A 107 -16.10 -6.25 0.87
CA HIS A 107 -16.16 -4.79 0.90
C HIS A 107 -16.94 -4.18 -0.26
N ALA A 108 -17.53 -5.00 -1.14
CA ALA A 108 -18.24 -4.54 -2.33
C ALA A 108 -17.41 -3.52 -3.14
N MET A 109 -16.09 -3.74 -3.20
CA MET A 109 -15.16 -2.91 -3.96
C MET A 109 -14.62 -3.74 -5.13
N GLU A 110 -15.04 -3.38 -6.35
CA GLU A 110 -14.48 -4.00 -7.54
C GLU A 110 -12.98 -3.68 -7.62
N ALA A 111 -12.19 -4.72 -7.90
CA ALA A 111 -10.75 -4.67 -7.92
C ALA A 111 -10.23 -5.47 -9.11
N GLU A 112 -9.52 -4.83 -10.01
CA GLU A 112 -8.96 -5.45 -11.21
C GLU A 112 -7.45 -5.63 -11.07
N VAL A 113 -6.97 -6.86 -11.30
CA VAL A 113 -5.54 -7.18 -11.30
C VAL A 113 -4.92 -6.83 -12.65
N ILE A 114 -3.96 -5.91 -12.64
CA ILE A 114 -3.24 -5.46 -13.82
C ILE A 114 -1.83 -6.06 -13.80
N THR A 115 -1.49 -6.85 -14.81
CA THR A 115 -0.19 -7.52 -14.94
C THR A 115 0.81 -6.77 -15.81
N GLU A 116 0.34 -5.77 -16.58
CA GLU A 116 1.14 -4.91 -17.44
C GLU A 116 0.75 -3.45 -17.21
N LEU A 117 1.02 -2.95 -15.99
CA LEU A 117 0.72 -1.60 -15.55
C LEU A 117 1.82 -0.64 -16.02
N ASP A 118 1.82 -0.30 -17.29
CA ASP A 118 2.69 0.73 -17.84
C ASP A 118 2.14 2.16 -17.56
N PRO A 119 2.91 3.23 -17.85
CA PRO A 119 2.44 4.60 -17.64
C PRO A 119 1.13 4.96 -18.34
N ALA A 120 0.84 4.40 -19.51
CA ALA A 120 -0.38 4.68 -20.27
C ALA A 120 -1.59 4.01 -19.60
N GLN A 121 -1.43 2.73 -19.20
CA GLN A 121 -2.47 2.00 -18.48
C GLN A 121 -2.73 2.64 -17.10
N LEU A 122 -1.68 3.04 -16.39
CA LEU A 122 -1.83 3.74 -15.10
C LEU A 122 -2.62 5.05 -15.26
N ALA A 123 -2.32 5.84 -16.28
CA ALA A 123 -3.04 7.08 -16.56
C ALA A 123 -4.52 6.80 -16.90
N ALA A 124 -4.81 5.79 -17.71
CA ALA A 124 -6.18 5.41 -18.08
C ALA A 124 -7.02 5.03 -16.85
N GLU A 125 -6.47 4.21 -15.94
CA GLU A 125 -7.17 3.84 -14.69
C GLU A 125 -7.50 5.06 -13.83
N LEU A 126 -6.57 6.00 -13.72
CA LEU A 126 -6.77 7.21 -12.94
C LEU A 126 -7.78 8.17 -13.60
N ASP A 127 -7.81 8.26 -14.94
CA ASP A 127 -8.77 9.05 -15.71
C ASP A 127 -10.20 8.49 -15.57
N ASP A 128 -10.33 7.16 -15.45
CA ASP A 128 -11.60 6.48 -15.15
C ASP A 128 -12.03 6.67 -13.70
N GLY A 129 -11.20 7.32 -12.89
CA GLY A 129 -11.47 7.67 -11.48
C GLY A 129 -11.17 6.53 -10.52
N HIS A 130 -10.41 5.54 -10.91
CA HIS A 130 -9.96 4.48 -10.04
C HIS A 130 -8.76 4.94 -9.20
N LEU A 131 -8.53 4.26 -8.06
CA LEU A 131 -7.26 4.32 -7.35
C LEU A 131 -6.44 3.07 -7.70
N VAL A 132 -5.12 3.20 -7.79
CA VAL A 132 -4.28 2.06 -8.19
C VAL A 132 -3.29 1.70 -7.09
N ILE A 133 -3.38 0.47 -6.57
CA ILE A 133 -2.32 -0.11 -5.74
C ILE A 133 -1.22 -0.55 -6.69
N ALA A 134 -0.12 0.20 -6.76
CA ALA A 134 1.00 -0.09 -7.64
C ALA A 134 2.15 -0.76 -6.88
N SER A 135 2.73 -1.80 -7.50
CA SER A 135 3.95 -2.44 -7.00
C SER A 135 5.17 -1.61 -7.41
N VAL A 136 5.96 -1.21 -6.42
CA VAL A 136 7.16 -0.38 -6.63
C VAL A 136 8.35 -0.90 -5.83
N SER A 137 9.56 -0.48 -6.20
CA SER A 137 10.72 -0.59 -5.32
C SER A 137 10.53 0.32 -4.11
N SER A 138 10.86 -0.16 -2.90
CA SER A 138 10.84 0.68 -1.70
C SER A 138 11.81 1.87 -1.76
N GLN A 139 12.73 1.87 -2.73
CA GLN A 139 13.66 2.98 -2.99
C GLN A 139 13.00 4.17 -3.68
N ILE A 140 11.71 4.11 -4.04
CA ILE A 140 10.94 5.24 -4.58
C ILE A 140 10.97 6.48 -3.67
N ARG A 141 11.29 6.31 -2.38
CA ARG A 141 11.52 7.39 -1.40
C ARG A 141 12.83 8.16 -1.60
N LEU A 142 13.69 7.65 -2.47
CA LEU A 142 14.97 8.24 -2.86
C LEU A 142 14.98 8.42 -4.38
N PRO A 143 14.14 9.31 -4.92
CA PRO A 143 13.86 9.37 -6.36
C PRO A 143 15.06 9.78 -7.22
N ASP A 144 16.10 10.34 -6.60
CA ASP A 144 17.35 10.68 -7.29
C ASP A 144 18.32 9.49 -7.44
N THR A 145 17.95 8.31 -6.91
CA THR A 145 18.77 7.09 -7.00
C THR A 145 18.20 6.11 -8.01
N GLU A 146 19.06 5.23 -8.54
CA GLU A 146 18.60 4.10 -9.35
C GLU A 146 18.13 2.95 -8.45
N PRO A 147 16.96 2.33 -8.74
CA PRO A 147 16.50 1.20 -7.95
C PRO A 147 17.38 -0.02 -8.15
N THR A 148 17.79 -0.66 -7.06
CA THR A 148 18.60 -1.90 -7.10
C THR A 148 17.75 -3.17 -7.18
N ARG A 149 16.42 -3.04 -7.07
CA ARG A 149 15.47 -4.16 -7.16
C ARG A 149 14.13 -3.67 -7.67
N THR A 150 13.37 -4.57 -8.27
CA THR A 150 12.01 -4.31 -8.77
C THR A 150 10.97 -4.82 -7.76
N GLY A 151 9.99 -3.98 -7.43
CA GLY A 151 8.88 -4.37 -6.54
C GLY A 151 9.29 -4.52 -5.07
N GLY A 152 8.46 -5.24 -4.34
CA GLY A 152 8.63 -5.51 -2.90
C GLY A 152 7.98 -4.48 -1.98
N HIS A 153 7.32 -3.47 -2.52
CA HIS A 153 6.52 -2.49 -1.80
C HIS A 153 5.28 -2.11 -2.60
N LEU A 154 4.24 -1.65 -1.92
CA LEU A 154 3.00 -1.19 -2.52
C LEU A 154 2.71 0.25 -2.08
N VAL A 155 2.33 1.07 -3.05
CA VAL A 155 1.86 2.44 -2.85
C VAL A 155 0.46 2.60 -3.45
N LEU A 156 -0.32 3.55 -2.96
CA LEU A 156 -1.61 3.90 -3.54
C LEU A 156 -1.45 5.12 -4.45
N VAL A 157 -1.57 4.93 -5.75
CA VAL A 157 -1.60 6.02 -6.72
C VAL A 157 -3.00 6.63 -6.69
N THR A 158 -3.07 7.95 -6.51
CA THR A 158 -4.31 8.68 -6.26
C THR A 158 -4.67 9.66 -7.38
N GLY A 159 -3.76 9.93 -8.30
CA GLY A 159 -4.01 10.81 -9.42
C GLY A 159 -2.76 11.09 -10.26
N HIS A 160 -3.00 11.72 -11.41
CA HIS A 160 -1.95 12.27 -12.26
C HIS A 160 -2.40 13.59 -12.86
N ALA A 161 -1.45 14.48 -13.11
CA ALA A 161 -1.67 15.74 -13.82
C ALA A 161 -0.32 16.27 -14.35
N ASP A 162 -0.32 16.91 -15.49
CA ASP A 162 0.84 17.58 -16.06
C ASP A 162 2.11 16.72 -16.14
N GLY A 163 1.94 15.41 -16.42
CA GLY A 163 3.04 14.44 -16.48
C GLY A 163 3.61 14.05 -15.11
N GLN A 164 2.92 14.40 -14.02
CA GLN A 164 3.25 14.03 -12.65
C GLN A 164 2.29 12.94 -12.16
N VAL A 165 2.76 12.08 -11.25
CA VAL A 165 1.99 11.05 -10.56
C VAL A 165 1.97 11.36 -9.06
N THR A 166 0.79 11.43 -8.46
CA THR A 166 0.62 11.58 -7.02
C THR A 166 0.26 10.23 -6.40
N PHE A 167 0.96 9.87 -5.32
CA PHE A 167 0.74 8.61 -4.62
C PHE A 167 0.94 8.74 -3.12
N HIS A 168 0.30 7.85 -2.36
CA HIS A 168 0.48 7.72 -0.92
C HIS A 168 1.35 6.49 -0.62
N ASP A 169 2.47 6.71 0.06
CA ASP A 169 3.38 5.65 0.49
C ASP A 169 3.10 5.25 1.96
N PRO A 170 2.62 4.02 2.23
CA PRO A 170 2.36 3.54 3.58
C PRO A 170 3.59 3.48 4.51
N ALA A 171 4.78 3.59 3.95
CA ALA A 171 6.02 3.61 4.72
C ALA A 171 6.87 4.87 4.42
N GLY A 172 6.25 5.93 3.91
CA GLY A 172 6.85 7.25 3.84
C GLY A 172 7.19 7.74 5.25
N HIS A 173 8.44 8.17 5.47
CA HIS A 173 8.93 8.52 6.81
C HIS A 173 8.81 10.02 7.11
N THR A 174 8.41 10.82 6.14
CA THR A 174 8.02 12.23 6.29
C THR A 174 6.66 12.45 5.64
N PRO A 175 5.95 13.55 5.95
CA PRO A 175 4.69 13.87 5.27
C PRO A 175 4.85 13.93 3.74
N GLU A 176 5.95 14.49 3.24
CA GLU A 176 6.26 14.64 1.82
C GLU A 176 6.59 13.29 1.16
N ALA A 177 7.20 12.36 1.90
CA ALA A 177 7.43 11.00 1.43
C ALA A 177 6.17 10.13 1.57
N GLY A 178 5.27 10.50 2.47
CA GLY A 178 3.99 9.83 2.67
C GLY A 178 2.97 10.18 1.60
N VAL A 179 2.91 11.46 1.19
CA VAL A 179 2.08 11.95 0.09
C VAL A 179 3.02 12.61 -0.93
N ALA A 180 3.46 11.83 -1.89
CA ALA A 180 4.49 12.23 -2.84
C ALA A 180 3.93 12.46 -4.24
N THR A 181 4.56 13.37 -4.97
CA THR A 181 4.32 13.59 -6.39
C THR A 181 5.66 13.53 -7.13
N LEU A 182 5.73 12.69 -8.17
CA LEU A 182 6.92 12.49 -8.99
C LEU A 182 6.58 12.63 -10.47
N PRO A 183 7.53 13.09 -11.32
CA PRO A 183 7.37 12.95 -12.76
C PRO A 183 7.09 11.50 -13.14
N MET A 184 6.15 11.25 -14.06
CA MET A 184 5.79 9.91 -14.52
C MET A 184 7.02 9.06 -14.91
N PRO A 185 8.03 9.56 -15.66
CA PRO A 185 9.21 8.77 -15.98
C PRO A 185 10.06 8.41 -14.74
N VAL A 186 10.02 9.24 -13.69
CA VAL A 186 10.71 8.95 -12.43
C VAL A 186 9.98 7.87 -11.65
N PHE A 187 8.65 7.97 -11.53
CA PHE A 187 7.81 6.93 -10.91
C PHE A 187 8.00 5.58 -11.62
N ASP A 188 7.98 5.59 -12.96
CA ASP A 188 8.11 4.40 -13.80
C ASP A 188 9.41 3.62 -13.57
N ARG A 189 10.53 4.31 -13.32
CA ARG A 189 11.81 3.64 -12.95
C ARG A 189 11.69 2.74 -11.73
N PHE A 190 10.82 3.09 -10.79
CA PHE A 190 10.61 2.31 -9.56
C PHE A 190 9.46 1.31 -9.69
N ALA A 191 8.64 1.42 -10.73
CA ALA A 191 7.48 0.56 -10.93
C ALA A 191 7.88 -0.88 -11.29
N ALA A 192 7.12 -1.84 -10.78
CA ALA A 192 7.23 -3.24 -11.17
C ALA A 192 6.19 -3.62 -12.24
N HIS A 193 5.55 -2.64 -12.84
CA HIS A 193 4.57 -2.74 -13.93
C HIS A 193 3.43 -3.72 -13.64
N ARG A 194 3.00 -3.78 -12.39
CA ARG A 194 1.83 -4.57 -11.96
C ARG A 194 1.17 -3.93 -10.75
N GLY A 195 -0.12 -4.20 -10.61
CA GLY A 195 -0.89 -3.61 -9.53
C GLY A 195 -2.33 -4.09 -9.48
N VAL A 196 -3.16 -3.36 -8.77
CA VAL A 196 -4.59 -3.59 -8.68
C VAL A 196 -5.31 -2.24 -8.78
N ALA A 197 -6.19 -2.09 -9.76
CA ALA A 197 -7.10 -0.95 -9.83
C ALA A 197 -8.29 -1.17 -8.89
N LEU A 198 -8.64 -0.16 -8.13
CA LEU A 198 -9.76 -0.15 -7.18
C LEU A 198 -10.81 0.82 -7.67
N HIS A 199 -12.02 0.32 -7.96
CA HIS A 199 -13.13 1.11 -8.45
C HIS A 199 -13.88 1.73 -7.27
N LEU A 200 -13.87 3.05 -7.13
CA LEU A 200 -14.49 3.78 -6.02
C LEU A 200 -15.97 4.09 -6.26
#